data_5129b53067966e753dce5843ac12092f
#
_entry.id   5129b53067966e753dce5843ac12092f
#
_cell.length_a   1.000
_cell.length_b   1.000
_cell.length_c   1.000
_cell.angle_alpha   90.00
_cell.angle_beta   90.00
_cell.angle_gamma   90.00
#
_symmetry.space_group_name_H-M   'P 1'
#
loop_
_entity.id
_entity.type
_entity.pdbx_description
1 polymer ?
#
loop_
_entity_poly.entity_id
_entity_poly.type
_entity_poly.pdbx_seq_one_letter_code
_entity_poly.pdbx_strand_id
1 'polypeptide(L)'
;LSSKEWQLSDIGEWAAANADRIVIMPRAIAATKRSTFEQPALLFECLDLLANEYTQVKTGKADRFAFKNKADSLGLDFGGSVEPSVAGEMGDLYFVRWHGRRQFLDQHLCKGNARDPRFCMRIYFFYDEDTQKVIVGHMPSHLPTSTS
;
A
#
# COMPACT_ATOMS: atom_id res chain seq x y z
N LEU A 1 -24.70 -13.51 4.62
CA LEU A 1 -23.51 -13.19 5.38
C LEU A 1 -23.15 -11.73 5.21
N SER A 2 -23.18 -10.99 6.27
CA SER A 2 -22.72 -9.60 6.24
C SER A 2 -21.20 -9.58 6.20
N SER A 3 -20.62 -8.88 5.24
CA SER A 3 -19.20 -8.59 5.26
C SER A 3 -18.93 -7.58 6.39
N LYS A 4 -17.81 -7.74 7.06
CA LYS A 4 -17.43 -6.78 8.08
C LYS A 4 -17.17 -5.42 7.42
N GLU A 5 -17.72 -4.36 8.01
CA GLU A 5 -17.43 -3.00 7.58
C GLU A 5 -16.16 -2.53 8.28
N TRP A 6 -15.05 -2.55 7.56
CA TRP A 6 -13.76 -2.18 8.10
C TRP A 6 -13.61 -0.67 8.28
N GLN A 7 -13.12 -0.27 9.44
CA GLN A 7 -12.76 1.12 9.73
C GLN A 7 -11.24 1.24 9.82
N LEU A 8 -10.71 2.46 9.71
CA LEU A 8 -9.24 2.65 9.76
C LEU A 8 -8.65 2.13 11.08
N SER A 9 -9.40 2.23 12.18
CA SER A 9 -8.96 1.71 13.48
C SER A 9 -8.82 0.19 13.51
N ASP A 10 -9.42 -0.52 12.55
CA ASP A 10 -9.37 -1.99 12.46
C ASP A 10 -8.16 -2.50 11.67
N ILE A 11 -7.26 -1.61 11.25
CA ILE A 11 -6.15 -2.00 10.36
C ILE A 11 -5.27 -3.10 10.96
N GLY A 12 -5.04 -3.06 12.28
CA GLY A 12 -4.25 -4.11 12.93
C GLY A 12 -4.91 -5.49 12.85
N GLU A 13 -6.22 -5.55 13.01
CA GLU A 13 -6.98 -6.78 12.88
C GLU A 13 -6.94 -7.32 11.44
N TRP A 14 -7.16 -6.42 10.47
CA TRP A 14 -7.08 -6.79 9.06
C TRP A 14 -5.69 -7.31 8.70
N ALA A 15 -4.64 -6.63 9.14
CA ALA A 15 -3.26 -7.01 8.87
C ALA A 15 -2.94 -8.39 9.42
N ALA A 16 -3.39 -8.69 10.64
CA ALA A 16 -3.18 -10.01 11.25
C ALA A 16 -3.88 -11.13 10.45
N ALA A 17 -5.09 -10.85 9.96
CA ALA A 17 -5.86 -11.83 9.19
C ALA A 17 -5.27 -12.12 7.81
N ASN A 18 -4.46 -11.21 7.26
CA ASN A 18 -3.93 -11.30 5.89
C ASN A 18 -2.40 -11.41 5.84
N ALA A 19 -1.75 -11.69 6.97
CA ALA A 19 -0.28 -11.67 7.09
C ALA A 19 0.42 -12.73 6.24
N ASP A 20 -0.30 -13.71 5.72
CA ASP A 20 0.25 -14.72 4.82
C ASP A 20 0.54 -14.18 3.41
N ARG A 21 -0.04 -13.05 3.04
CA ARG A 21 0.07 -12.47 1.70
C ARG A 21 0.55 -11.02 1.69
N ILE A 22 0.25 -10.28 2.75
CA ILE A 22 0.59 -8.87 2.85
C ILE A 22 0.96 -8.53 4.29
N VAL A 23 2.03 -7.77 4.45
CA VAL A 23 2.49 -7.30 5.76
C VAL A 23 2.33 -5.79 5.81
N ILE A 24 1.61 -5.30 6.81
CA ILE A 24 1.49 -3.87 7.05
C ILE A 24 2.48 -3.52 8.16
N MET A 25 3.51 -2.74 7.82
CA MET A 25 4.55 -2.39 8.78
C MET A 25 3.98 -1.55 9.93
N PRO A 26 4.58 -1.62 11.13
CA PRO A 26 4.05 -0.91 12.29
C PRO A 26 3.82 0.59 12.07
N ARG A 27 4.70 1.28 11.36
CA ARG A 27 4.51 2.71 11.11
C ARG A 27 3.31 2.97 10.20
N ALA A 28 3.03 2.05 9.25
CA ALA A 28 1.85 2.17 8.38
C ALA A 28 0.57 1.91 9.17
N ILE A 29 0.59 0.97 10.10
CA ILE A 29 -0.54 0.73 11.00
C ILE A 29 -0.82 1.98 11.83
N ALA A 30 0.22 2.56 12.43
CA ALA A 30 0.07 3.76 13.26
C ALA A 30 -0.46 4.95 12.44
N ALA A 31 0.08 5.15 11.23
CA ALA A 31 -0.36 6.24 10.36
C ALA A 31 -1.82 6.06 9.95
N THR A 32 -2.24 4.84 9.66
CA THR A 32 -3.62 4.55 9.27
C THR A 32 -4.59 4.84 10.43
N LYS A 33 -4.24 4.44 11.65
CA LYS A 33 -5.10 4.65 12.82
C LYS A 33 -5.35 6.13 13.12
N ARG A 34 -4.37 7.00 12.83
CA ARG A 34 -4.53 8.44 13.08
C ARG A 34 -4.94 9.24 11.87
N SER A 35 -5.19 8.58 10.74
CA SER A 35 -5.54 9.24 9.48
C SER A 35 -6.96 9.80 9.50
N THR A 36 -7.15 10.88 8.75
CA THR A 36 -8.46 11.49 8.52
C THR A 36 -9.08 11.07 7.19
N PHE A 37 -8.51 10.08 6.51
CA PHE A 37 -9.02 9.60 5.23
C PHE A 37 -10.48 9.15 5.36
N GLU A 38 -11.34 9.63 4.46
CA GLU A 38 -12.78 9.49 4.62
C GLU A 38 -13.41 8.29 3.91
N GLN A 39 -12.59 7.47 3.24
CA GLN A 39 -13.09 6.30 2.50
C GLN A 39 -12.38 5.02 2.94
N PRO A 40 -12.58 4.57 4.18
CA PRO A 40 -11.90 3.37 4.66
C PRO A 40 -12.20 2.14 3.80
N ALA A 41 -13.42 1.99 3.30
CA ALA A 41 -13.76 0.85 2.45
C ALA A 41 -12.87 0.79 1.20
N LEU A 42 -12.54 1.94 0.61
CA LEU A 42 -11.65 2.00 -0.54
C LEU A 42 -10.24 1.53 -0.17
N LEU A 43 -9.72 1.98 0.97
CA LEU A 43 -8.40 1.57 1.42
C LEU A 43 -8.31 0.05 1.57
N PHE A 44 -9.27 -0.56 2.25
CA PHE A 44 -9.26 -2.02 2.46
C PHE A 44 -9.49 -2.79 1.15
N GLU A 45 -10.27 -2.25 0.24
CA GLU A 45 -10.44 -2.83 -1.09
C GLU A 45 -9.12 -2.83 -1.86
N CYS A 46 -8.36 -1.75 -1.77
CA CYS A 46 -7.03 -1.65 -2.39
C CYS A 46 -6.04 -2.61 -1.75
N LEU A 47 -6.08 -2.76 -0.43
CA LEU A 47 -5.23 -3.72 0.26
C LEU A 47 -5.56 -5.16 -0.14
N ASP A 48 -6.85 -5.47 -0.29
CA ASP A 48 -7.28 -6.78 -0.81
C ASP A 48 -6.77 -7.02 -2.22
N LEU A 49 -6.79 -6.00 -3.07
CA LEU A 49 -6.28 -6.08 -4.44
C LEU A 49 -4.78 -6.42 -4.45
N LEU A 50 -4.00 -5.78 -3.59
CA LEU A 50 -2.57 -6.07 -3.46
C LEU A 50 -2.31 -7.46 -2.88
N ALA A 51 -3.10 -7.88 -1.90
CA ALA A 51 -2.93 -9.19 -1.26
C ALA A 51 -3.33 -10.34 -2.17
N ASN A 52 -4.25 -10.14 -3.07
CA ASN A 52 -4.81 -11.20 -3.93
C ASN A 52 -4.33 -11.07 -5.37
N GLU A 53 -4.93 -10.19 -6.16
CA GLU A 53 -4.63 -10.11 -7.61
C GLU A 53 -3.17 -9.78 -7.88
N TYR A 54 -2.62 -8.79 -7.19
CA TYR A 54 -1.23 -8.40 -7.38
C TYR A 54 -0.27 -9.54 -7.04
N THR A 55 -0.49 -10.20 -5.92
CA THR A 55 0.34 -11.33 -5.48
C THR A 55 0.23 -12.50 -6.46
N GLN A 56 -0.97 -12.77 -6.97
CA GLN A 56 -1.18 -13.83 -7.96
C GLN A 56 -0.43 -13.56 -9.26
N VAL A 57 -0.41 -12.30 -9.70
CA VAL A 57 0.37 -11.92 -10.87
C VAL A 57 1.87 -12.12 -10.61
N LYS A 58 2.35 -11.70 -9.44
CA LYS A 58 3.76 -11.81 -9.08
C LYS A 58 4.23 -13.26 -8.94
N THR A 59 3.35 -14.16 -8.52
CA THR A 59 3.67 -15.58 -8.36
C THR A 59 3.35 -16.42 -9.60
N GLY A 60 2.93 -15.79 -10.68
CA GLY A 60 2.62 -16.48 -11.94
C GLY A 60 1.30 -17.22 -11.96
N LYS A 61 0.44 -17.01 -10.96
CA LYS A 61 -0.86 -17.68 -10.85
C LYS A 61 -1.95 -16.96 -11.62
N ALA A 62 -1.72 -15.74 -12.07
CA ALA A 62 -2.67 -14.95 -12.82
C ALA A 62 -1.94 -14.15 -13.90
N ASP A 63 -2.68 -13.79 -14.95
CA ASP A 63 -2.19 -12.92 -16.02
C ASP A 63 -1.94 -11.51 -15.47
N ARG A 64 -0.91 -10.86 -16.00
CA ARG A 64 -0.55 -9.49 -15.59
C ARG A 64 -1.71 -8.50 -15.67
N PHE A 65 -2.67 -8.74 -16.55
CA PHE A 65 -3.83 -7.87 -16.72
C PHE A 65 -4.87 -8.04 -15.62
N ALA A 66 -4.82 -9.12 -14.83
CA ALA A 66 -5.80 -9.35 -13.77
C ALA A 66 -5.78 -8.21 -12.74
N PHE A 67 -4.59 -7.82 -12.29
CA PHE A 67 -4.44 -6.70 -11.35
C PHE A 67 -4.75 -5.36 -12.04
N LYS A 68 -4.17 -5.13 -13.22
CA LYS A 68 -4.33 -3.86 -13.92
C LYS A 68 -5.80 -3.56 -14.23
N ASN A 69 -6.53 -4.54 -14.72
CA ASN A 69 -7.94 -4.34 -15.07
C ASN A 69 -8.78 -3.98 -13.85
N LYS A 70 -8.54 -4.64 -12.73
CA LYS A 70 -9.26 -4.33 -11.49
C LYS A 70 -8.88 -2.95 -10.95
N ALA A 71 -7.59 -2.61 -10.96
CA ALA A 71 -7.13 -1.29 -10.55
C ALA A 71 -7.77 -0.19 -11.41
N ASP A 72 -7.78 -0.38 -12.73
CA ASP A 72 -8.40 0.57 -13.65
C ASP A 72 -9.90 0.73 -13.38
N SER A 73 -10.60 -0.37 -13.08
CA SER A 73 -12.04 -0.33 -12.79
C SER A 73 -12.37 0.44 -11.52
N LEU A 74 -11.43 0.52 -10.59
CA LEU A 74 -11.56 1.27 -9.34
C LEU A 74 -11.04 2.71 -9.47
N GLY A 75 -10.51 3.08 -10.64
CA GLY A 75 -9.93 4.41 -10.86
C GLY A 75 -8.59 4.60 -10.15
N LEU A 76 -7.83 3.52 -9.99
CA LEU A 76 -6.55 3.59 -9.29
C LEU A 76 -5.39 3.78 -10.25
N ASP A 77 -4.35 4.49 -9.79
CA ASP A 77 -3.08 4.60 -10.48
C ASP A 77 -2.04 3.75 -9.77
N PHE A 78 -1.28 3.00 -10.54
CA PHE A 78 -0.21 2.14 -10.03
C PHE A 78 1.09 2.44 -10.76
N GLY A 79 2.20 2.52 -10.02
CA GLY A 79 3.50 2.75 -10.63
C GLY A 79 4.61 2.92 -9.61
N GLY A 80 5.76 3.38 -10.08
CA GLY A 80 6.90 3.67 -9.22
C GLY A 80 6.60 4.84 -8.29
N SER A 81 7.09 4.76 -7.05
CA SER A 81 6.79 5.78 -6.04
C SER A 81 7.53 7.09 -6.31
N VAL A 82 8.85 7.06 -6.31
CA VAL A 82 9.72 8.20 -6.63
C VAL A 82 11.01 7.66 -7.25
N GLU A 83 11.80 8.55 -7.85
CA GLU A 83 13.13 8.17 -8.31
C GLU A 83 14.02 7.80 -7.11
N PRO A 84 14.91 6.80 -7.25
CA PRO A 84 15.78 6.39 -6.14
C PRO A 84 16.61 7.54 -5.54
N SER A 85 17.02 8.51 -6.34
CA SER A 85 17.77 9.68 -5.86
C SER A 85 16.90 10.54 -4.94
N VAL A 86 15.63 10.74 -5.26
CA VAL A 86 14.68 11.48 -4.43
C VAL A 86 14.43 10.72 -3.13
N ALA A 87 14.26 9.40 -3.21
CA ALA A 87 14.06 8.57 -2.02
C ALA A 87 15.24 8.71 -1.07
N GLY A 88 16.47 8.70 -1.59
CA GLY A 88 17.67 8.87 -0.78
C GLY A 88 17.74 10.20 -0.07
N GLU A 89 17.24 11.28 -0.68
CA GLU A 89 17.21 12.62 -0.09
C GLU A 89 16.18 12.73 1.03
N MET A 90 15.17 11.85 1.07
CA MET A 90 14.10 11.88 2.06
C MET A 90 14.41 11.06 3.31
N GLY A 91 15.65 10.61 3.49
CA GLY A 91 16.03 9.79 4.64
C GLY A 91 15.33 8.44 4.62
N ASP A 92 14.60 8.12 5.69
CA ASP A 92 13.94 6.82 5.82
C ASP A 92 12.46 6.84 5.46
N LEU A 93 11.93 7.95 4.94
CA LEU A 93 10.50 8.04 4.62
C LEU A 93 10.07 6.98 3.60
N TYR A 94 10.91 6.72 2.59
CA TYR A 94 10.62 5.76 1.52
C TYR A 94 11.26 4.40 1.75
N PHE A 95 11.74 4.13 2.97
CA PHE A 95 12.43 2.88 3.29
C PHE A 95 11.84 2.24 4.54
N VAL A 96 11.93 0.92 4.58
CA VAL A 96 11.59 0.12 5.78
C VAL A 96 12.69 -0.90 6.01
N ARG A 97 12.79 -1.40 7.24
CA ARG A 97 13.63 -2.55 7.53
C ARG A 97 12.79 -3.81 7.47
N TRP A 98 13.20 -4.70 6.57
CA TRP A 98 12.54 -5.96 6.38
C TRP A 98 13.58 -7.07 6.41
N HIS A 99 13.45 -7.99 7.37
CA HIS A 99 14.41 -9.08 7.57
C HIS A 99 15.86 -8.58 7.66
N GLY A 100 16.07 -7.49 8.42
CA GLY A 100 17.39 -6.93 8.66
C GLY A 100 17.94 -6.06 7.53
N ARG A 101 17.21 -5.90 6.44
CA ARG A 101 17.64 -5.09 5.29
C ARG A 101 16.81 -3.83 5.15
N ARG A 102 17.48 -2.75 4.72
CA ARG A 102 16.81 -1.51 4.36
C ARG A 102 16.24 -1.66 2.96
N GLN A 103 14.90 -1.60 2.84
CA GLN A 103 14.19 -1.82 1.57
C GLN A 103 13.49 -0.56 1.12
N PHE A 104 13.62 -0.24 -0.17
CA PHE A 104 12.98 0.89 -0.79
C PHE A 104 11.52 0.55 -1.12
N LEU A 105 10.61 1.47 -0.73
CA LEU A 105 9.19 1.40 -1.09
C LEU A 105 9.03 1.90 -2.52
N ASP A 106 9.37 1.05 -3.48
CA ASP A 106 9.54 1.42 -4.88
C ASP A 106 8.23 1.54 -5.67
N GLN A 107 7.13 1.06 -5.11
CA GLN A 107 5.84 1.07 -5.79
C GLN A 107 4.80 1.83 -4.98
N HIS A 108 3.83 2.41 -5.68
CA HIS A 108 2.66 2.96 -5.01
C HIS A 108 1.38 2.63 -5.78
N LEU A 109 0.30 2.47 -5.04
CA LEU A 109 -1.07 2.38 -5.55
C LEU A 109 -1.82 3.57 -4.98
N CYS A 110 -2.47 4.37 -5.83
CA CYS A 110 -3.05 5.61 -5.34
C CYS A 110 -4.36 5.96 -6.05
N LYS A 111 -5.14 6.81 -5.39
CA LYS A 111 -6.34 7.41 -5.96
C LYS A 111 -6.47 8.84 -5.45
N GLY A 112 -6.75 9.75 -6.38
CA GLY A 112 -6.95 11.16 -6.08
C GLY A 112 -5.68 11.99 -6.14
N ASN A 113 -5.83 13.25 -6.51
CA ASN A 113 -4.75 14.22 -6.62
C ASN A 113 -4.85 15.32 -5.57
N ALA A 114 -5.85 15.25 -4.69
CA ALA A 114 -6.04 16.26 -3.65
C ALA A 114 -4.87 16.23 -2.67
N ARG A 115 -4.47 17.41 -2.20
CA ARG A 115 -3.45 17.50 -1.13
C ARG A 115 -4.05 17.22 0.23
N ASP A 116 -5.38 17.36 0.35
CA ASP A 116 -6.10 17.10 1.58
C ASP A 116 -6.10 15.59 1.87
N PRO A 117 -5.51 15.16 3.00
CA PRO A 117 -5.42 13.73 3.32
C PRO A 117 -6.79 13.05 3.51
N ARG A 118 -7.87 13.80 3.67
CA ARG A 118 -9.21 13.21 3.74
C ARG A 118 -9.64 12.60 2.40
N PHE A 119 -9.10 13.09 1.28
CA PHE A 119 -9.57 12.77 -0.07
C PHE A 119 -8.50 12.18 -0.98
N CYS A 120 -7.32 11.91 -0.45
CA CYS A 120 -6.22 11.33 -1.20
C CYS A 120 -5.76 10.06 -0.53
N MET A 121 -5.61 8.99 -1.33
CA MET A 121 -5.13 7.72 -0.81
C MET A 121 -3.90 7.29 -1.57
N ARG A 122 -2.86 6.90 -0.85
CA ARG A 122 -1.65 6.28 -1.41
C ARG A 122 -1.19 5.15 -0.51
N ILE A 123 -0.78 4.05 -1.15
CA ILE A 123 -0.20 2.90 -0.47
C ILE A 123 1.20 2.72 -1.04
N TYR A 124 2.23 2.91 -0.22
CA TYR A 124 3.63 2.73 -0.62
C TYR A 124 4.11 1.37 -0.16
N PHE A 125 4.64 0.58 -1.10
CA PHE A 125 4.99 -0.80 -0.82
C PHE A 125 6.12 -1.29 -1.71
N PHE A 126 6.63 -2.48 -1.40
CA PHE A 126 7.45 -3.26 -2.30
C PHE A 126 7.00 -4.72 -2.22
N TYR A 127 7.35 -5.49 -3.24
CA TYR A 127 7.07 -6.92 -3.25
C TYR A 127 8.33 -7.68 -2.85
N ASP A 128 8.23 -8.53 -1.82
CA ASP A 128 9.35 -9.35 -1.36
C ASP A 128 9.30 -10.70 -2.06
N GLU A 129 10.25 -10.94 -2.96
CA GLU A 129 10.33 -12.18 -3.73
C GLU A 129 10.58 -13.39 -2.84
N ASP A 130 11.37 -13.23 -1.77
CA ASP A 130 11.74 -14.34 -0.89
C ASP A 130 10.54 -14.91 -0.14
N THR A 131 9.68 -14.06 0.38
CA THR A 131 8.49 -14.48 1.14
C THR A 131 7.23 -14.48 0.30
N GLN A 132 7.29 -13.93 -0.92
CA GLN A 132 6.15 -13.77 -1.83
C GLN A 132 5.02 -12.96 -1.19
N LYS A 133 5.39 -11.89 -0.49
CA LYS A 133 4.45 -10.99 0.20
C LYS A 133 4.63 -9.56 -0.25
N VAL A 134 3.53 -8.82 -0.24
CA VAL A 134 3.55 -7.36 -0.37
C VAL A 134 3.88 -6.76 0.99
N ILE A 135 4.83 -5.85 1.04
CA ILE A 135 5.25 -5.20 2.28
C ILE A 135 4.88 -3.72 2.19
N VAL A 136 3.88 -3.32 2.96
CA VAL A 136 3.38 -1.93 2.99
C VAL A 136 4.13 -1.14 4.05
N GLY A 137 4.81 -0.08 3.63
CA GLY A 137 5.60 0.75 4.52
C GLY A 137 4.93 2.04 4.96
N HIS A 138 4.02 2.57 4.15
CA HIS A 138 3.28 3.78 4.49
C HIS A 138 1.95 3.83 3.75
N MET A 139 0.94 4.30 4.43
CA MET A 139 -0.40 4.61 3.92
C MET A 139 -1.17 5.35 5.01
N PRO A 140 -2.29 5.99 4.74
CA PRO A 140 -2.89 6.24 3.43
C PRO A 140 -2.51 7.59 2.84
N SER A 141 -1.65 8.38 3.50
CA SER A 141 -1.32 9.72 3.05
C SER A 141 -0.12 9.72 2.11
N HIS A 142 -0.01 10.81 1.36
CA HIS A 142 1.11 11.06 0.46
C HIS A 142 2.38 11.32 1.26
N LEU A 143 3.48 10.66 0.91
CA LEU A 143 4.79 10.97 1.46
C LEU A 143 5.36 12.23 0.78
N PRO A 144 6.10 13.06 1.51
CA PRO A 144 6.68 14.27 0.90
C PRO A 144 7.73 13.93 -0.16
N THR A 145 7.85 14.83 -1.14
CA THR A 145 8.92 14.78 -2.13
C THR A 145 9.73 16.08 -2.04
N SER A 146 10.89 16.10 -2.69
CA SER A 146 11.75 17.29 -2.65
C SER A 146 11.09 18.53 -3.28
N THR A 147 10.03 18.36 -4.06
CA THR A 147 9.32 19.44 -4.73
C THR A 147 7.97 19.78 -4.09
N SER A 148 7.62 19.14 -3.02
CA SER A 148 6.30 19.34 -2.40
C SER A 148 6.39 19.87 -0.99
#